data_d4520d7ab22e2055b4d04436138e9e19
#
_entry.id   d4520d7ab22e2055b4d04436138e9e19
#
_cell.length_a   1.000
_cell.length_b   1.000
_cell.length_c   1.000
_cell.angle_alpha   90.00
_cell.angle_beta   90.00
_cell.angle_gamma   90.00
#
_symmetry.space_group_name_H-M   'P 1'
#
loop_
_entity.id
_entity.type
_entity.pdbx_description
1 polymer ?
#
loop_
_entity_poly.entity_id
_entity_poly.type
_entity_poly.pdbx_seq_one_letter_code
_entity_poly.pdbx_strand_id
1 'polypeptide(L)'
;MKTPFASRFAAIAATFVIAVSGSALAQHGPHRHGAGGADIAMAIAALKGQLNLNTSQQQMWDNAVAASKAARETGRANFGRVHAALATELAKAEPDLAAVAAIGDDVQAKNLSLRHQVRDAWLAVYSTFSPDQKAIVRDALVKRMARMQRMMERHHQDGRHG
;
A
#
# COMPACT_ATOMS: atom_id res chain seq x y z
N MET A 1 30.30 -50.04 -42.75
CA MET A 1 28.90 -50.37 -42.44
C MET A 1 28.49 -49.46 -41.27
N LYS A 2 27.65 -48.45 -41.51
CA LYS A 2 27.21 -47.44 -40.56
C LYS A 2 25.74 -47.69 -40.23
N THR A 3 25.42 -47.94 -38.98
CA THR A 3 24.03 -48.01 -38.52
C THR A 3 23.69 -46.72 -37.77
N PRO A 4 22.60 -46.01 -38.12
CA PRO A 4 22.15 -44.85 -37.38
C PRO A 4 21.27 -45.28 -36.21
N PHE A 5 21.60 -44.77 -35.03
CA PHE A 5 20.80 -44.89 -33.81
C PHE A 5 19.64 -43.89 -33.87
N ALA A 6 18.44 -44.36 -34.09
CA ALA A 6 17.23 -43.55 -34.01
C ALA A 6 16.77 -43.45 -32.56
N SER A 7 16.95 -42.29 -31.98
CA SER A 7 16.45 -41.95 -30.64
C SER A 7 14.94 -41.65 -30.71
N ARG A 8 14.12 -42.50 -30.09
CA ARG A 8 12.68 -42.29 -29.92
C ARG A 8 12.44 -41.50 -28.65
N PHE A 9 12.13 -40.22 -28.78
CA PHE A 9 11.59 -39.44 -27.69
C PHE A 9 10.11 -39.81 -27.47
N ALA A 10 9.82 -40.51 -26.39
CA ALA A 10 8.47 -40.73 -25.90
C ALA A 10 8.03 -39.52 -25.14
N ALA A 11 7.09 -38.74 -25.66
CA ALA A 11 6.42 -37.66 -24.96
C ALA A 11 5.46 -38.28 -23.94
N ILE A 12 5.78 -38.17 -22.65
CA ILE A 12 4.85 -38.45 -21.55
C ILE A 12 4.09 -37.15 -21.25
N ALA A 13 2.88 -37.06 -21.76
CA ALA A 13 1.92 -36.05 -21.36
C ALA A 13 1.34 -36.45 -20.00
N ALA A 14 1.88 -35.91 -18.91
CA ALA A 14 1.28 -36.04 -17.60
C ALA A 14 0.17 -35.01 -17.46
N THR A 15 -1.07 -35.47 -17.62
CA THR A 15 -2.27 -34.69 -17.36
C THR A 15 -2.45 -34.59 -15.84
N PHE A 16 -2.03 -33.48 -15.24
CA PHE A 16 -2.34 -33.16 -13.82
C PHE A 16 -3.77 -32.63 -13.75
N VAL A 17 -4.70 -33.47 -13.34
CA VAL A 17 -6.02 -33.06 -12.91
C VAL A 17 -5.88 -32.55 -11.48
N ILE A 18 -5.80 -31.23 -11.30
CA ILE A 18 -5.90 -30.60 -9.98
C ILE A 18 -7.37 -30.57 -9.63
N ALA A 19 -7.80 -31.52 -8.79
CA ALA A 19 -9.07 -31.42 -8.08
C ALA A 19 -8.97 -30.26 -7.07
N VAL A 20 -9.46 -29.08 -7.44
CA VAL A 20 -9.65 -27.97 -6.52
C VAL A 20 -10.83 -28.32 -5.63
N SER A 21 -10.55 -28.96 -4.49
CA SER A 21 -11.49 -29.07 -3.39
C SER A 21 -11.75 -27.65 -2.89
N GLY A 22 -12.99 -27.18 -3.07
CA GLY A 22 -13.43 -25.85 -2.65
C GLY A 22 -13.34 -25.68 -1.13
N SER A 23 -12.20 -25.21 -0.65
CA SER A 23 -12.10 -24.56 0.64
C SER A 23 -12.64 -23.15 0.45
N ALA A 24 -13.71 -22.83 1.14
CA ALA A 24 -14.24 -21.48 1.25
C ALA A 24 -13.09 -20.54 1.67
N LEU A 25 -12.50 -19.87 0.68
CA LEU A 25 -11.65 -18.73 0.93
C LEU A 25 -12.59 -17.67 1.52
N ALA A 26 -12.60 -17.63 2.87
CA ALA A 26 -13.13 -16.47 3.56
C ALA A 26 -12.54 -15.26 2.86
N GLN A 27 -13.41 -14.46 2.24
CA GLN A 27 -13.05 -13.18 1.66
C GLN A 27 -12.54 -12.31 2.79
N HIS A 28 -11.26 -12.43 3.08
CA HIS A 28 -10.53 -11.39 3.79
C HIS A 28 -10.46 -10.23 2.80
N GLY A 29 -11.49 -9.40 2.82
CA GLY A 29 -11.44 -8.10 2.18
C GLY A 29 -10.14 -7.42 2.60
N PRO A 30 -9.52 -6.60 1.75
CA PRO A 30 -8.28 -5.95 2.10
C PRO A 30 -8.51 -5.16 3.38
N HIS A 31 -8.00 -5.69 4.49
CA HIS A 31 -8.01 -4.99 5.77
C HIS A 31 -7.17 -3.73 5.57
N ARG A 32 -7.84 -2.61 5.32
CA ARG A 32 -7.26 -1.26 5.29
C ARG A 32 -6.81 -0.83 6.69
N HIS A 33 -6.13 -1.73 7.41
CA HIS A 33 -5.48 -1.43 8.66
C HIS A 33 -4.22 -0.60 8.37
N GLY A 34 -4.34 0.70 8.44
CA GLY A 34 -3.26 1.66 8.22
C GLY A 34 -3.65 2.90 7.44
N ALA A 35 -4.87 2.97 6.90
CA ALA A 35 -5.35 4.13 6.15
C ALA A 35 -5.47 5.40 7.03
N GLY A 36 -5.82 5.27 8.31
CA GLY A 36 -6.13 6.42 9.16
C GLY A 36 -5.01 7.46 9.27
N GLY A 37 -3.77 7.04 9.45
CA GLY A 37 -2.66 7.99 9.61
C GLY A 37 -2.29 8.73 8.32
N ALA A 38 -2.27 8.03 7.18
CA ALA A 38 -2.02 8.62 5.88
C ALA A 38 -3.19 9.54 5.43
N ASP A 39 -4.42 9.16 5.77
CA ASP A 39 -5.60 9.95 5.49
C ASP A 39 -5.63 11.27 6.26
N ILE A 40 -5.22 11.26 7.54
CA ILE A 40 -5.09 12.47 8.37
C ILE A 40 -3.99 13.38 7.81
N ALA A 41 -2.81 12.83 7.49
CA ALA A 41 -1.70 13.58 6.90
C ALA A 41 -2.11 14.29 5.60
N MET A 42 -2.80 13.58 4.70
CA MET A 42 -3.29 14.18 3.45
C MET A 42 -4.40 15.21 3.69
N ALA A 43 -5.27 14.99 4.67
CA ALA A 43 -6.33 15.93 5.01
C ALA A 43 -5.75 17.24 5.55
N ILE A 44 -4.76 17.16 6.44
CA ILE A 44 -4.04 18.35 6.93
C ILE A 44 -3.31 19.04 5.77
N ALA A 45 -2.56 18.31 4.97
CA ALA A 45 -1.78 18.86 3.86
C ALA A 45 -2.63 19.65 2.84
N ALA A 46 -3.88 19.26 2.64
CA ALA A 46 -4.81 19.95 1.75
C ALA A 46 -5.31 21.31 2.30
N LEU A 47 -5.08 21.60 3.58
CA LEU A 47 -5.61 22.79 4.25
C LEU A 47 -4.62 23.94 4.34
N LYS A 48 -3.41 23.83 3.78
CA LYS A 48 -2.33 24.82 3.93
C LYS A 48 -2.81 26.27 3.73
N GLY A 49 -3.57 26.51 2.66
CA GLY A 49 -4.07 27.86 2.33
C GLY A 49 -5.14 28.40 3.27
N GLN A 50 -5.71 27.57 4.18
CA GLN A 50 -6.76 27.97 5.10
C GLN A 50 -6.23 28.16 6.53
N LEU A 51 -5.01 27.68 6.80
CA LEU A 51 -4.49 27.61 8.18
C LEU A 51 -3.72 28.85 8.62
N ASN A 52 -3.38 29.79 7.71
CA ASN A 52 -2.62 31.01 8.04
C ASN A 52 -1.43 30.71 8.96
N LEU A 53 -0.54 29.80 8.53
CA LEU A 53 0.58 29.30 9.32
C LEU A 53 1.57 30.43 9.66
N ASN A 54 2.02 30.51 10.91
CA ASN A 54 3.14 31.35 11.29
C ASN A 54 4.48 30.76 10.80
N THR A 55 5.57 31.50 10.92
CA THR A 55 6.89 31.10 10.41
C THR A 55 7.35 29.75 10.98
N SER A 56 7.19 29.52 12.28
CA SER A 56 7.59 28.25 12.92
C SER A 56 6.73 27.07 12.41
N GLN A 57 5.41 27.26 12.34
CA GLN A 57 4.49 26.27 11.79
C GLN A 57 4.78 25.98 10.32
N GLN A 58 5.12 27.00 9.53
CA GLN A 58 5.50 26.84 8.13
C GLN A 58 6.76 25.97 7.99
N GLN A 59 7.77 26.18 8.83
CA GLN A 59 8.98 25.35 8.81
C GLN A 59 8.69 23.89 9.15
N MET A 60 7.89 23.65 10.19
CA MET A 60 7.46 22.29 10.56
C MET A 60 6.63 21.62 9.45
N TRP A 61 5.77 22.39 8.79
CA TRP A 61 4.99 21.96 7.65
C TRP A 61 5.88 21.50 6.49
N ASP A 62 6.86 22.30 6.12
CA ASP A 62 7.76 22.01 5.00
C ASP A 62 8.61 20.76 5.31
N ASN A 63 9.00 20.55 6.57
CA ASN A 63 9.66 19.32 7.02
C ASN A 63 8.73 18.09 6.88
N ALA A 64 7.45 18.21 7.26
CA ALA A 64 6.48 17.12 7.12
C ALA A 64 6.19 16.78 5.65
N VAL A 65 6.15 17.79 4.77
CA VAL A 65 6.04 17.61 3.32
C VAL A 65 7.26 16.88 2.78
N ALA A 66 8.47 17.30 3.17
CA ALA A 66 9.71 16.66 2.75
C ALA A 66 9.76 15.19 3.20
N ALA A 67 9.42 14.89 4.46
CA ALA A 67 9.32 13.54 4.98
C ALA A 67 8.30 12.69 4.20
N SER A 68 7.15 13.26 3.86
CA SER A 68 6.12 12.61 3.05
C SER A 68 6.59 12.28 1.63
N LYS A 69 7.38 13.17 1.03
CA LYS A 69 7.99 12.95 -0.29
C LYS A 69 9.03 11.83 -0.23
N ALA A 70 9.96 11.91 0.69
CA ALA A 70 11.02 10.89 0.87
C ALA A 70 10.42 9.50 1.14
N ALA A 71 9.38 9.41 2.00
CA ALA A 71 8.70 8.15 2.27
C ALA A 71 8.04 7.55 1.02
N ARG A 72 7.46 8.37 0.15
CA ARG A 72 6.87 7.91 -1.13
C ARG A 72 7.94 7.40 -2.09
N GLU A 73 9.06 8.08 -2.20
CA GLU A 73 10.18 7.67 -3.06
C GLU A 73 10.77 6.34 -2.57
N THR A 74 11.04 6.22 -1.27
CA THR A 74 11.52 4.99 -0.66
C THR A 74 10.51 3.84 -0.81
N GLY A 75 9.21 4.12 -0.61
CA GLY A 75 8.16 3.13 -0.79
C GLY A 75 8.07 2.59 -2.23
N ARG A 76 8.28 3.44 -3.24
CA ARG A 76 8.36 3.02 -4.64
C ARG A 76 9.57 2.14 -4.90
N ALA A 77 10.74 2.54 -4.39
CA ALA A 77 11.96 1.75 -4.52
C ALA A 77 11.83 0.39 -3.85
N ASN A 78 11.23 0.33 -2.66
CA ASN A 78 10.94 -0.90 -1.94
C ASN A 78 10.02 -1.83 -2.74
N PHE A 79 8.97 -1.29 -3.36
CA PHE A 79 8.09 -2.08 -4.24
C PHE A 79 8.85 -2.62 -5.46
N GLY A 80 9.70 -1.81 -6.09
CA GLY A 80 10.56 -2.24 -7.19
C GLY A 80 11.49 -3.40 -6.81
N ARG A 81 12.00 -3.42 -5.55
CA ARG A 81 12.84 -4.53 -5.05
C ARG A 81 12.07 -5.86 -5.02
N VAL A 82 10.83 -5.86 -4.56
CA VAL A 82 9.99 -7.09 -4.54
C VAL A 82 9.75 -7.59 -5.96
N HIS A 83 9.41 -6.69 -6.87
CA HIS A 83 9.21 -7.04 -8.29
C HIS A 83 10.48 -7.61 -8.94
N ALA A 84 11.63 -7.00 -8.69
CA ALA A 84 12.91 -7.47 -9.21
C ALA A 84 13.27 -8.85 -8.65
N ALA A 85 13.08 -9.07 -7.35
CA ALA A 85 13.30 -10.37 -6.73
C ALA A 85 12.39 -11.44 -7.32
N LEU A 86 11.10 -11.16 -7.47
CA LEU A 86 10.15 -12.09 -8.09
C LEU A 86 10.55 -12.42 -9.53
N ALA A 87 10.90 -11.42 -10.34
CA ALA A 87 11.33 -11.64 -11.72
C ALA A 87 12.60 -12.50 -11.81
N THR A 88 13.55 -12.29 -10.89
CA THR A 88 14.78 -13.07 -10.81
C THR A 88 14.50 -14.54 -10.46
N GLU A 89 13.61 -14.77 -9.48
CA GLU A 89 13.26 -16.15 -9.11
C GLU A 89 12.47 -16.87 -10.20
N LEU A 90 11.51 -16.22 -10.84
CA LEU A 90 10.73 -16.81 -11.91
C LEU A 90 11.53 -17.13 -13.18
N ALA A 91 12.74 -16.59 -13.33
CA ALA A 91 13.66 -16.96 -14.41
C ALA A 91 14.42 -18.28 -14.16
N LYS A 92 14.34 -18.85 -12.94
CA LYS A 92 14.96 -20.13 -12.58
C LYS A 92 14.05 -21.30 -12.92
N ALA A 93 14.63 -22.48 -13.12
CA ALA A 93 13.86 -23.72 -13.29
C ALA A 93 13.10 -24.09 -12.00
N GLU A 94 13.65 -23.78 -10.85
CA GLU A 94 13.07 -24.00 -9.52
C GLU A 94 13.09 -22.67 -8.75
N PRO A 95 12.01 -21.85 -8.81
CA PRO A 95 11.94 -20.59 -8.12
C PRO A 95 11.87 -20.76 -6.59
N ASP A 96 12.67 -20.01 -5.86
CA ASP A 96 12.57 -19.89 -4.40
C ASP A 96 11.56 -18.80 -4.01
N LEU A 97 10.30 -19.16 -3.91
CA LEU A 97 9.23 -18.24 -3.52
C LEU A 97 9.29 -17.87 -2.03
N ALA A 98 9.95 -18.68 -1.19
CA ALA A 98 10.15 -18.33 0.22
C ALA A 98 11.12 -17.14 0.37
N ALA A 99 12.19 -17.12 -0.42
CA ALA A 99 13.10 -15.96 -0.47
C ALA A 99 12.36 -14.68 -0.93
N VAL A 100 11.47 -14.77 -1.92
CA VAL A 100 10.65 -13.63 -2.37
C VAL A 100 9.71 -13.16 -1.27
N ALA A 101 9.06 -14.08 -0.56
CA ALA A 101 8.17 -13.76 0.57
C ALA A 101 8.93 -13.02 1.69
N ALA A 102 10.12 -13.48 2.06
CA ALA A 102 10.95 -12.83 3.07
C ALA A 102 11.34 -11.38 2.69
N ILE A 103 11.63 -11.13 1.40
CA ILE A 103 11.85 -9.77 0.90
C ILE A 103 10.57 -8.94 0.99
N GLY A 104 9.42 -9.53 0.70
CA GLY A 104 8.10 -8.89 0.84
C GLY A 104 7.82 -8.45 2.28
N ASP A 105 8.08 -9.31 3.25
CA ASP A 105 7.90 -9.04 4.68
C ASP A 105 8.83 -7.92 5.18
N ASP A 106 10.12 -7.94 4.79
CA ASP A 106 11.07 -6.85 5.09
C ASP A 106 10.60 -5.51 4.51
N VAL A 107 10.16 -5.50 3.26
CA VAL A 107 9.61 -4.32 2.60
C VAL A 107 8.34 -3.82 3.30
N GLN A 108 7.45 -4.72 3.70
CA GLN A 108 6.23 -4.35 4.44
C GLN A 108 6.55 -3.69 5.77
N ALA A 109 7.49 -4.25 6.55
CA ALA A 109 7.94 -3.68 7.82
C ALA A 109 8.55 -2.28 7.64
N LYS A 110 9.42 -2.10 6.63
CA LYS A 110 10.02 -0.81 6.29
C LYS A 110 8.97 0.22 5.86
N ASN A 111 8.01 -0.16 5.03
CA ASN A 111 6.94 0.72 4.59
C ASN A 111 6.00 1.10 5.75
N LEU A 112 5.80 0.22 6.73
CA LEU A 112 5.05 0.55 7.95
C LEU A 112 5.80 1.60 8.77
N SER A 113 7.10 1.44 8.97
CA SER A 113 7.95 2.43 9.66
C SER A 113 7.89 3.81 8.97
N LEU A 114 8.01 3.86 7.65
CA LEU A 114 7.88 5.10 6.88
C LEU A 114 6.52 5.78 7.08
N ARG A 115 5.43 5.00 7.11
CA ARG A 115 4.09 5.55 7.38
C ARG A 115 3.98 6.13 8.78
N HIS A 116 4.59 5.49 9.78
CA HIS A 116 4.63 6.01 11.14
C HIS A 116 5.40 7.33 11.19
N GLN A 117 6.59 7.42 10.58
CA GLN A 117 7.39 8.64 10.53
C GLN A 117 6.62 9.81 9.90
N VAL A 118 5.96 9.58 8.77
CA VAL A 118 5.13 10.60 8.11
C VAL A 118 3.96 11.03 9.01
N ARG A 119 3.24 10.07 9.58
CA ARG A 119 2.13 10.38 10.52
C ARG A 119 2.63 11.23 11.68
N ASP A 120 3.72 10.86 12.31
CA ASP A 120 4.25 11.52 13.48
C ASP A 120 4.72 12.95 13.17
N ALA A 121 5.34 13.14 11.98
CA ALA A 121 5.68 14.48 11.49
C ALA A 121 4.44 15.38 11.34
N TRP A 122 3.34 14.87 10.77
CA TRP A 122 2.09 15.63 10.63
C TRP A 122 1.37 15.87 11.95
N LEU A 123 1.43 14.92 12.90
CA LEU A 123 0.89 15.12 14.24
C LEU A 123 1.69 16.16 15.01
N ALA A 124 3.01 16.22 14.82
CA ALA A 124 3.85 17.28 15.38
C ALA A 124 3.46 18.66 14.83
N VAL A 125 3.20 18.79 13.53
CA VAL A 125 2.64 20.03 12.95
C VAL A 125 1.31 20.38 13.60
N TYR A 126 0.36 19.43 13.65
CA TYR A 126 -0.97 19.63 14.21
C TYR A 126 -0.92 20.05 15.68
N SER A 127 0.04 19.55 16.46
CA SER A 127 0.18 19.90 17.89
C SER A 127 0.43 21.39 18.11
N THR A 128 1.06 22.07 17.15
CA THR A 128 1.37 23.51 17.20
C THR A 128 0.20 24.42 16.79
N PHE A 129 -0.89 23.85 16.30
CA PHE A 129 -2.02 24.64 15.81
C PHE A 129 -2.78 25.32 16.93
N SER A 130 -3.23 26.55 16.68
CA SER A 130 -4.17 27.26 17.52
C SER A 130 -5.54 26.55 17.59
N PRO A 131 -6.39 26.89 18.56
CA PRO A 131 -7.76 26.38 18.62
C PRO A 131 -8.54 26.56 17.31
N ASP A 132 -8.41 27.72 16.66
CA ASP A 132 -9.09 28.05 15.42
C ASP A 132 -8.57 27.19 14.26
N GLN A 133 -7.25 27.02 14.15
CA GLN A 133 -6.63 26.14 13.17
C GLN A 133 -7.06 24.68 13.37
N LYS A 134 -7.14 24.22 14.62
CA LYS A 134 -7.66 22.88 14.96
C LYS A 134 -9.13 22.71 14.60
N ALA A 135 -9.95 23.76 14.75
CA ALA A 135 -11.35 23.74 14.31
C ALA A 135 -11.47 23.55 12.79
N ILE A 136 -10.65 24.26 11.99
CA ILE A 136 -10.59 24.09 10.53
C ILE A 136 -10.26 22.64 10.16
N VAL A 137 -9.27 22.05 10.81
CA VAL A 137 -8.88 20.64 10.55
C VAL A 137 -10.00 19.68 10.92
N ARG A 138 -10.63 19.86 12.11
CA ARG A 138 -11.76 19.05 12.56
C ARG A 138 -12.89 19.07 11.53
N ASP A 139 -13.29 20.25 11.07
CA ASP A 139 -14.41 20.41 10.16
C ASP A 139 -14.12 19.78 8.78
N ALA A 140 -12.89 19.85 8.31
CA ALA A 140 -12.45 19.16 7.09
C ALA A 140 -12.50 17.64 7.24
N LEU A 141 -12.07 17.10 8.38
CA LEU A 141 -12.14 15.66 8.67
C LEU A 141 -13.58 15.16 8.78
N VAL A 142 -14.47 15.91 9.44
CA VAL A 142 -15.90 15.57 9.52
C VAL A 142 -16.53 15.54 8.12
N LYS A 143 -16.27 16.57 7.29
CA LYS A 143 -16.74 16.59 5.89
C LYS A 143 -16.23 15.41 5.08
N ARG A 144 -14.96 15.03 5.28
CA ARG A 144 -14.35 13.88 4.60
C ARG A 144 -15.02 12.56 5.02
N MET A 145 -15.23 12.34 6.33
CA MET A 145 -15.92 11.15 6.84
C MET A 145 -17.34 11.03 6.28
N ALA A 146 -18.12 12.11 6.31
CA ALA A 146 -19.46 12.12 5.75
C ALA A 146 -19.51 11.81 4.24
N ARG A 147 -18.48 12.25 3.50
CA ARG A 147 -18.33 11.90 2.07
C ARG A 147 -18.04 10.42 1.88
N MET A 148 -17.14 9.84 2.69
CA MET A 148 -16.81 8.42 2.62
C MET A 148 -18.01 7.54 2.94
N GLN A 149 -18.79 7.88 3.96
CA GLN A 149 -20.02 7.15 4.31
C GLN A 149 -21.01 7.13 3.14
N ARG A 150 -21.28 8.29 2.52
CA ARG A 150 -22.15 8.39 1.34
C ARG A 150 -21.65 7.58 0.14
N MET A 151 -20.33 7.43 -0.03
CA MET A 151 -19.79 6.59 -1.09
C MET A 151 -20.00 5.10 -0.80
N MET A 152 -19.83 4.67 0.45
CA MET A 152 -20.07 3.27 0.85
C MET A 152 -21.55 2.90 0.71
N GLU A 153 -22.46 3.78 1.10
CA GLU A 153 -23.91 3.58 0.96
C GLU A 153 -24.32 3.39 -0.51
N ARG A 154 -23.77 4.20 -1.42
CA ARG A 154 -24.00 4.07 -2.87
C ARG A 154 -23.53 2.72 -3.41
N HIS A 155 -22.33 2.30 -3.08
CA HIS A 155 -21.81 0.99 -3.50
C HIS A 155 -22.63 -0.18 -2.97
N HIS A 156 -23.21 -0.06 -1.77
CA HIS A 156 -24.11 -1.09 -1.22
C HIS A 156 -25.46 -1.15 -1.94
N GLN A 157 -25.96 -0.02 -2.45
CA GLN A 157 -27.21 0.02 -3.23
C GLN A 157 -27.03 -0.57 -4.62
N ASP A 158 -25.94 -0.21 -5.31
CA ASP A 158 -25.64 -0.71 -6.66
C ASP A 158 -25.40 -2.24 -6.68
N GLY A 159 -24.77 -2.80 -5.64
CA GLY A 159 -24.53 -4.23 -5.52
C GLY A 159 -25.77 -5.08 -5.16
N ARG A 160 -26.92 -4.45 -4.87
CA ARG A 160 -28.20 -5.16 -4.61
C ARG A 160 -29.09 -5.32 -5.85
N HIS A 161 -28.75 -4.65 -6.93
CA HIS A 161 -29.54 -4.63 -8.17
C HIS A 161 -28.88 -5.38 -9.35
N GLY A 162 -27.76 -6.06 -9.12
CA GLY A 162 -27.06 -6.93 -10.08
C GLY A 162 -27.06 -8.39 -9.63
#